data_1ae7a1193586dd381122396b5beef407
#
_entry.id   1ae7a1193586dd381122396b5beef407
#
_cell.length_a   1.000
_cell.length_b   1.000
_cell.length_c   1.000
_cell.angle_alpha   90.00
_cell.angle_beta   90.00
_cell.angle_gamma   90.00
#
_symmetry.space_group_name_H-M   'P 1'
#
loop_
_entity.id
_entity.type
_entity.pdbx_description
1 polymer ?
#
loop_
_entity_poly.entity_id
_entity_poly.type
_entity_poly.pdbx_seq_one_letter_code
_entity_poly.pdbx_strand_id
1 'polypeptide(L)'
;MDTRQLAAFCAVVERRSFSQAAARLGVTQPAVSLQVRALEKRLGTQLLDRSGRRVVPTEAGLRLYRGAQRLIQLEQQLLEEVAGGDEQAVGGRLEIGASTGPAAIAVPLLLCEFHGENPEVKIELSVSDTQTVVSQVAERELELGIVGAARRQRAVAFEPFFTDEVILACPPAHPFAGRSVPLDELQAGPLVVMQEGAGVRQMIEDELRRAGHRLRELAPALELGLQESVRSAVQAGYGVTFISRRAVEAELAAGTIAEARVQGLDLARQIWIARAKGRSPSRAGEAFVAFARERL
;
A
#
# COMPACT_ATOMS: atom_id res chain seq x y z
N MET A 1 -15.30 27.36 -10.79
CA MET A 1 -15.13 26.11 -10.04
C MET A 1 -14.51 26.52 -8.72
N ASP A 2 -15.17 26.21 -7.63
CA ASP A 2 -14.78 26.59 -6.27
C ASP A 2 -14.46 25.28 -5.51
N THR A 3 -13.46 25.28 -4.66
CA THR A 3 -13.07 24.13 -3.84
C THR A 3 -14.20 23.62 -2.96
N ARG A 4 -15.10 24.50 -2.48
CA ARG A 4 -16.31 24.10 -1.76
C ARG A 4 -17.27 23.25 -2.63
N GLN A 5 -17.40 23.58 -3.92
CA GLN A 5 -18.22 22.81 -4.86
C GLN A 5 -17.58 21.42 -5.11
N LEU A 6 -16.25 21.37 -5.21
CA LEU A 6 -15.52 20.10 -5.35
C LEU A 6 -15.63 19.27 -4.09
N ALA A 7 -15.48 19.85 -2.90
CA ALA A 7 -15.63 19.15 -1.62
C ALA A 7 -17.04 18.58 -1.44
N ALA A 8 -18.08 19.37 -1.80
CA ALA A 8 -19.46 18.88 -1.77
C ALA A 8 -19.69 17.70 -2.71
N PHE A 9 -19.17 17.77 -3.93
CA PHE A 9 -19.25 16.69 -4.90
C PHE A 9 -18.51 15.43 -4.41
N CYS A 10 -17.26 15.55 -3.95
CA CYS A 10 -16.47 14.43 -3.42
C CYS A 10 -17.17 13.75 -2.24
N ALA A 11 -17.69 14.53 -1.29
CA ALA A 11 -18.44 14.00 -0.16
C ALA A 11 -19.67 13.19 -0.57
N VAL A 12 -20.40 13.63 -1.62
CA VAL A 12 -21.57 12.88 -2.14
C VAL A 12 -21.13 11.59 -2.82
N VAL A 13 -20.04 11.58 -3.58
CA VAL A 13 -19.48 10.36 -4.21
C VAL A 13 -19.10 9.33 -3.14
N GLU A 14 -18.37 9.75 -2.11
CA GLU A 14 -17.89 8.88 -1.04
C GLU A 14 -19.03 8.32 -0.18
N ARG A 15 -20.01 9.16 0.16
CA ARG A 15 -21.15 8.75 1.01
C ARG A 15 -22.31 8.15 0.22
N ARG A 16 -22.33 8.27 -1.10
CA ARG A 16 -23.44 7.86 -1.98
C ARG A 16 -24.79 8.42 -1.55
N SER A 17 -24.78 9.56 -0.84
CA SER A 17 -25.95 10.20 -0.22
C SER A 17 -25.69 11.67 0.03
N PHE A 18 -26.61 12.53 -0.43
CA PHE A 18 -26.57 13.98 -0.19
C PHE A 18 -26.72 14.32 1.30
N SER A 19 -27.58 13.60 2.03
CA SER A 19 -27.81 13.87 3.45
C SER A 19 -26.59 13.51 4.29
N GLN A 20 -25.94 12.37 4.01
CA GLN A 20 -24.71 11.97 4.72
C GLN A 20 -23.52 12.87 4.37
N ALA A 21 -23.43 13.33 3.11
CA ALA A 21 -22.43 14.30 2.70
C ALA A 21 -22.61 15.63 3.43
N ALA A 22 -23.85 16.09 3.58
CA ALA A 22 -24.19 17.33 4.30
C ALA A 22 -23.80 17.22 5.78
N ALA A 23 -24.13 16.12 6.43
CA ALA A 23 -23.73 15.85 7.83
C ALA A 23 -22.22 15.86 8.02
N ARG A 24 -21.45 15.24 7.08
CA ARG A 24 -19.99 15.24 7.12
C ARG A 24 -19.39 16.64 6.97
N LEU A 25 -20.00 17.48 6.12
CA LEU A 25 -19.49 18.83 5.82
C LEU A 25 -20.02 19.90 6.80
N GLY A 26 -20.89 19.54 7.75
CA GLY A 26 -21.48 20.49 8.70
C GLY A 26 -22.41 21.50 8.05
N VAL A 27 -23.04 21.16 6.91
CA VAL A 27 -23.96 22.05 6.17
C VAL A 27 -25.31 21.37 5.94
N THR A 28 -26.29 22.12 5.38
CA THR A 28 -27.59 21.54 5.06
C THR A 28 -27.57 20.76 3.74
N GLN A 29 -28.42 19.74 3.62
CA GLN A 29 -28.53 18.94 2.39
C GLN A 29 -28.90 19.81 1.14
N PRO A 30 -29.81 20.82 1.21
CA PRO A 30 -30.03 21.72 0.10
C PRO A 30 -28.78 22.48 -0.34
N ALA A 31 -27.90 22.88 0.59
CA ALA A 31 -26.65 23.57 0.26
C ALA A 31 -25.70 22.65 -0.54
N VAL A 32 -25.53 21.41 -0.13
CA VAL A 32 -24.73 20.42 -0.91
C VAL A 32 -25.33 20.20 -2.29
N SER A 33 -26.67 20.05 -2.38
CA SER A 33 -27.37 19.87 -3.67
C SER A 33 -27.17 21.06 -4.61
N LEU A 34 -27.23 22.27 -4.07
CA LEU A 34 -27.02 23.49 -4.84
C LEU A 34 -25.58 23.59 -5.37
N GLN A 35 -24.58 23.29 -4.53
CA GLN A 35 -23.17 23.31 -4.92
C GLN A 35 -22.87 22.30 -6.02
N VAL A 36 -23.38 21.07 -5.90
CA VAL A 36 -23.19 20.04 -6.93
C VAL A 36 -23.89 20.43 -8.23
N ARG A 37 -25.15 20.94 -8.18
CA ARG A 37 -25.85 21.42 -9.39
C ARG A 37 -25.12 22.58 -10.07
N ALA A 38 -24.57 23.52 -9.29
CA ALA A 38 -23.79 24.63 -9.84
C ALA A 38 -22.52 24.12 -10.56
N LEU A 39 -21.88 23.10 -10.02
CA LEU A 39 -20.73 22.44 -10.62
C LEU A 39 -21.11 21.73 -11.92
N GLU A 40 -22.18 20.92 -11.93
CA GLU A 40 -22.72 20.25 -13.12
C GLU A 40 -23.11 21.26 -14.22
N LYS A 41 -23.78 22.35 -13.85
CA LYS A 41 -24.15 23.43 -14.78
C LYS A 41 -22.92 24.11 -15.39
N ARG A 42 -21.88 24.36 -14.60
CA ARG A 42 -20.64 24.98 -15.09
C ARG A 42 -19.87 24.08 -16.05
N LEU A 43 -19.89 22.76 -15.82
CA LEU A 43 -19.20 21.78 -16.65
C LEU A 43 -20.06 21.28 -17.84
N GLY A 44 -21.33 21.65 -17.88
CA GLY A 44 -22.26 21.24 -18.92
C GLY A 44 -22.56 19.74 -18.98
N THR A 45 -22.28 19.02 -17.88
CA THR A 45 -22.48 17.56 -17.81
C THR A 45 -22.94 17.12 -16.44
N GLN A 46 -23.70 16.04 -16.39
CA GLN A 46 -24.08 15.40 -15.13
C GLN A 46 -22.90 14.60 -14.59
N LEU A 47 -22.60 14.82 -13.31
CA LEU A 47 -21.51 14.16 -12.58
C LEU A 47 -22.03 13.00 -11.72
N LEU A 48 -23.31 13.06 -11.35
CA LEU A 48 -23.94 12.08 -10.48
C LEU A 48 -25.20 11.54 -11.16
N ASP A 49 -25.32 10.21 -11.16
CA ASP A 49 -26.56 9.52 -11.47
C ASP A 49 -27.41 9.39 -10.20
N ARG A 50 -28.64 9.89 -10.27
CA ARG A 50 -29.61 9.96 -9.17
C ARG A 50 -30.84 9.09 -9.42
N SER A 51 -30.86 8.33 -10.53
CA SER A 51 -32.00 7.51 -10.94
C SER A 51 -32.24 6.30 -10.05
N GLY A 52 -31.20 5.84 -9.39
CA GLY A 52 -31.26 4.67 -8.52
C GLY A 52 -31.50 4.99 -7.05
N ARG A 53 -31.58 3.94 -6.24
CA ARG A 53 -31.74 4.02 -4.78
C ARG A 53 -30.51 4.66 -4.07
N ARG A 54 -29.36 4.68 -4.72
CA ARG A 54 -28.12 5.30 -4.25
C ARG A 54 -27.57 6.23 -5.33
N VAL A 55 -26.98 7.32 -4.91
CA VAL A 55 -26.29 8.21 -5.81
C VAL A 55 -24.94 7.63 -6.20
N VAL A 56 -24.68 7.53 -7.51
CA VAL A 56 -23.41 7.02 -8.04
C VAL A 56 -22.79 8.03 -9.00
N PRO A 57 -21.46 8.13 -9.08
CA PRO A 57 -20.82 9.00 -10.05
C PRO A 57 -20.99 8.48 -11.47
N THR A 58 -21.19 9.39 -12.43
CA THR A 58 -21.10 9.11 -13.87
C THR A 58 -19.62 8.90 -14.25
N GLU A 59 -19.34 8.50 -15.49
CA GLU A 59 -17.96 8.43 -16.01
C GLU A 59 -17.26 9.80 -15.95
N ALA A 60 -17.97 10.87 -16.28
CA ALA A 60 -17.48 12.24 -16.12
C ALA A 60 -17.24 12.58 -14.64
N GLY A 61 -18.14 12.13 -13.75
CA GLY A 61 -17.99 12.26 -12.31
C GLY A 61 -16.75 11.54 -11.78
N LEU A 62 -16.48 10.31 -12.21
CA LEU A 62 -15.28 9.58 -11.80
C LEU A 62 -13.98 10.26 -12.24
N ARG A 63 -13.96 10.82 -13.47
CA ARG A 63 -12.81 11.60 -13.94
C ARG A 63 -12.60 12.86 -13.11
N LEU A 64 -13.69 13.58 -12.83
CA LEU A 64 -13.62 14.80 -12.00
C LEU A 64 -13.22 14.48 -10.56
N TYR A 65 -13.74 13.39 -9.97
CA TYR A 65 -13.50 13.01 -8.58
C TYR A 65 -12.00 12.91 -8.28
N ARG A 66 -11.26 12.19 -9.12
CA ARG A 66 -9.81 12.06 -9.00
C ARG A 66 -9.07 13.41 -9.04
N GLY A 67 -9.47 14.30 -9.95
CA GLY A 67 -8.88 15.64 -10.04
C GLY A 67 -9.30 16.58 -8.90
N ALA A 68 -10.54 16.46 -8.44
CA ALA A 68 -11.10 17.29 -7.37
C ALA A 68 -10.41 17.00 -6.03
N GLN A 69 -10.17 15.73 -5.70
CA GLN A 69 -9.43 15.35 -4.49
C GLN A 69 -8.04 16.00 -4.45
N ARG A 70 -7.32 15.98 -5.58
CA ARG A 70 -5.99 16.61 -5.69
C ARG A 70 -6.03 18.12 -5.47
N LEU A 71 -7.04 18.81 -6.02
CA LEU A 71 -7.18 20.25 -5.85
C LEU A 71 -7.50 20.63 -4.39
N ILE A 72 -8.36 19.85 -3.74
CA ILE A 72 -8.69 20.06 -2.32
C ILE A 72 -7.46 19.82 -1.44
N GLN A 73 -6.71 18.77 -1.70
CA GLN A 73 -5.45 18.50 -1.00
C GLN A 73 -4.42 19.62 -1.19
N LEU A 74 -4.25 20.08 -2.44
CA LEU A 74 -3.29 21.17 -2.73
C LEU A 74 -3.68 22.46 -2.03
N GLU A 75 -4.98 22.80 -1.99
CA GLU A 75 -5.46 23.96 -1.24
C GLU A 75 -5.14 23.84 0.25
N GLN A 76 -5.39 22.68 0.85
CA GLN A 76 -5.06 22.43 2.25
C GLN A 76 -3.56 22.57 2.52
N GLN A 77 -2.72 21.97 1.67
CA GLN A 77 -1.26 22.10 1.78
C GLN A 77 -0.79 23.55 1.73
N LEU A 78 -1.31 24.33 0.77
CA LEU A 78 -0.99 25.77 0.66
C LEU A 78 -1.42 26.56 1.89
N LEU A 79 -2.59 26.24 2.44
CA LEU A 79 -3.06 26.89 3.66
C LEU A 79 -2.17 26.55 4.88
N GLU A 80 -1.73 25.32 4.99
CA GLU A 80 -0.79 24.86 6.03
C GLU A 80 0.59 25.52 5.87
N GLU A 81 1.12 25.62 4.64
CA GLU A 81 2.39 26.28 4.33
C GLU A 81 2.36 27.80 4.68
N VAL A 82 1.23 28.46 4.39
CA VAL A 82 1.08 29.92 4.61
C VAL A 82 0.72 30.24 6.07
N ALA A 83 -0.03 29.38 6.73
CA ALA A 83 -0.48 29.62 8.11
C ALA A 83 0.67 29.61 9.12
N GLY A 84 1.88 29.20 8.72
CA GLY A 84 3.07 29.27 9.60
C GLY A 84 2.85 28.56 10.93
N GLY A 85 2.15 27.42 10.92
CA GLY A 85 1.92 26.64 12.14
C GLY A 85 3.22 26.36 12.85
N ASP A 86 3.16 26.32 14.17
CA ASP A 86 4.28 26.10 15.08
C ASP A 86 5.31 25.13 14.44
N GLU A 87 6.57 25.58 14.27
CA GLU A 87 7.61 24.80 13.55
C GLU A 87 7.80 23.40 14.14
N GLN A 88 7.22 23.12 15.30
CA GLN A 88 7.33 21.86 16.04
C GLN A 88 6.12 20.92 15.88
N ALA A 89 4.92 21.40 15.53
CA ALA A 89 3.75 20.53 15.42
C ALA A 89 3.55 20.01 13.98
N VAL A 90 3.68 18.70 13.79
CA VAL A 90 3.34 18.01 12.55
C VAL A 90 1.85 17.69 12.57
N GLY A 91 1.07 18.29 11.67
CA GLY A 91 -0.37 18.05 11.53
C GLY A 91 -0.76 17.72 10.10
N GLY A 92 -2.08 17.60 9.87
CA GLY A 92 -2.66 17.38 8.54
C GLY A 92 -2.99 15.92 8.25
N ARG A 93 -3.02 15.55 6.95
CA ARG A 93 -3.39 14.19 6.50
C ARG A 93 -2.23 13.52 5.78
N LEU A 94 -1.98 12.28 6.13
CA LEU A 94 -0.97 11.42 5.54
C LEU A 94 -1.64 10.23 4.84
N GLU A 95 -1.63 10.23 3.52
CA GLU A 95 -2.18 9.15 2.68
C GLU A 95 -1.03 8.28 2.15
N ILE A 96 -0.92 7.07 2.67
CA ILE A 96 0.12 6.11 2.31
C ILE A 96 -0.50 4.89 1.65
N GLY A 97 0.11 4.45 0.56
CA GLY A 97 -0.12 3.12 0.01
C GLY A 97 1.01 2.18 0.39
N ALA A 98 0.70 0.95 0.75
CA ALA A 98 1.72 -0.07 0.93
C ALA A 98 1.40 -1.32 0.10
N SER A 99 2.45 -1.94 -0.46
CA SER A 99 2.27 -3.28 -1.01
C SER A 99 2.16 -4.31 0.12
N THR A 100 1.54 -5.47 -0.17
CA THR A 100 1.18 -6.48 0.83
C THR A 100 2.34 -6.90 1.74
N GLY A 101 3.56 -7.00 1.22
CA GLY A 101 4.74 -7.35 2.01
C GLY A 101 5.08 -6.29 3.07
N PRO A 102 5.46 -5.05 2.69
CA PRO A 102 5.71 -3.97 3.64
C PRO A 102 4.56 -3.71 4.61
N ALA A 103 3.30 -3.81 4.14
CA ALA A 103 2.12 -3.66 4.98
C ALA A 103 2.01 -4.73 6.08
N ALA A 104 2.54 -5.92 5.85
CA ALA A 104 2.50 -7.02 6.83
C ALA A 104 3.66 -6.99 7.83
N ILE A 105 4.80 -6.33 7.49
CA ILE A 105 6.05 -6.51 8.27
C ILE A 105 6.50 -5.29 9.06
N ALA A 106 6.21 -4.07 8.59
CA ALA A 106 6.80 -2.88 9.21
C ALA A 106 5.87 -1.66 9.21
N VAL A 107 5.17 -1.40 8.11
CA VAL A 107 4.45 -0.13 7.91
C VAL A 107 3.42 0.17 9.02
N PRO A 108 2.55 -0.77 9.44
CA PRO A 108 1.57 -0.46 10.48
C PRO A 108 2.19 -0.07 11.83
N LEU A 109 3.26 -0.74 12.24
CA LEU A 109 3.96 -0.42 13.49
C LEU A 109 4.57 0.98 13.44
N LEU A 110 5.27 1.30 12.35
CA LEU A 110 5.84 2.63 12.14
C LEU A 110 4.78 3.73 12.14
N LEU A 111 3.61 3.47 11.54
CA LEU A 111 2.50 4.42 11.54
C LEU A 111 1.88 4.60 12.93
N CYS A 112 1.76 3.53 13.71
CA CYS A 112 1.28 3.62 15.09
C CYS A 112 2.23 4.44 15.98
N GLU A 113 3.53 4.17 15.90
CA GLU A 113 4.55 4.91 16.65
C GLU A 113 4.60 6.38 16.21
N PHE A 114 4.60 6.65 14.91
CA PHE A 114 4.58 8.01 14.37
C PHE A 114 3.34 8.79 14.82
N HIS A 115 2.15 8.15 14.80
CA HIS A 115 0.93 8.79 15.27
C HIS A 115 0.98 9.07 16.77
N GLY A 116 1.61 8.20 17.57
CA GLY A 116 1.83 8.43 19.00
C GLY A 116 2.61 9.69 19.30
N GLU A 117 3.62 10.02 18.46
CA GLU A 117 4.40 11.24 18.57
C GLU A 117 3.75 12.45 17.86
N ASN A 118 2.87 12.22 16.88
CA ASN A 118 2.22 13.25 16.06
C ASN A 118 0.70 13.03 16.02
N PRO A 119 -0.05 13.20 17.13
CA PRO A 119 -1.47 12.85 17.22
C PRO A 119 -2.38 13.71 16.35
N GLU A 120 -1.93 14.88 15.91
CA GLU A 120 -2.66 15.78 15.00
C GLU A 120 -2.62 15.30 13.54
N VAL A 121 -1.80 14.29 13.20
CA VAL A 121 -1.73 13.73 11.86
C VAL A 121 -2.81 12.66 11.69
N LYS A 122 -3.71 12.86 10.74
CA LYS A 122 -4.68 11.84 10.31
C LYS A 122 -4.03 10.92 9.29
N ILE A 123 -3.85 9.65 9.66
CA ILE A 123 -3.18 8.66 8.83
C ILE A 123 -4.21 7.76 8.14
N GLU A 124 -4.05 7.57 6.84
CA GLU A 124 -4.80 6.59 6.06
C GLU A 124 -3.83 5.69 5.30
N LEU A 125 -3.87 4.40 5.62
CA LEU A 125 -3.08 3.36 4.93
C LEU A 125 -3.98 2.55 4.01
N SER A 126 -3.67 2.55 2.72
CA SER A 126 -4.25 1.63 1.74
C SER A 126 -3.28 0.51 1.41
N VAL A 127 -3.79 -0.73 1.29
CA VAL A 127 -2.95 -1.89 0.96
C VAL A 127 -3.40 -2.50 -0.36
N SER A 128 -2.46 -2.72 -1.28
CA SER A 128 -2.71 -3.33 -2.58
C SER A 128 -1.47 -4.08 -3.08
N ASP A 129 -1.44 -4.49 -4.34
CA ASP A 129 -0.22 -4.97 -4.98
C ASP A 129 0.73 -3.81 -5.35
N THR A 130 2.00 -4.15 -5.61
CA THR A 130 3.04 -3.15 -5.94
C THR A 130 2.67 -2.29 -7.15
N GLN A 131 2.07 -2.89 -8.20
CA GLN A 131 1.75 -2.17 -9.42
C GLN A 131 0.64 -1.14 -9.19
N THR A 132 -0.40 -1.52 -8.46
CA THR A 132 -1.52 -0.64 -8.09
C THR A 132 -1.03 0.53 -7.24
N VAL A 133 -0.24 0.28 -6.19
CA VAL A 133 0.34 1.35 -5.35
C VAL A 133 1.19 2.31 -6.18
N VAL A 134 2.06 1.80 -7.06
CA VAL A 134 2.90 2.64 -7.93
C VAL A 134 2.07 3.46 -8.91
N SER A 135 0.99 2.90 -9.46
CA SER A 135 0.07 3.63 -10.35
C SER A 135 -0.66 4.75 -9.60
N GLN A 136 -1.15 4.48 -8.40
CA GLN A 136 -1.82 5.48 -7.56
C GLN A 136 -0.87 6.64 -7.17
N VAL A 137 0.40 6.34 -6.87
CA VAL A 137 1.42 7.38 -6.66
C VAL A 137 1.67 8.17 -7.94
N ALA A 138 1.80 7.51 -9.10
CA ALA A 138 2.00 8.17 -10.39
C ALA A 138 0.83 9.09 -10.76
N GLU A 139 -0.40 8.67 -10.45
CA GLU A 139 -1.64 9.42 -10.64
C GLU A 139 -1.89 10.45 -9.53
N ARG A 140 -1.02 10.52 -8.54
CA ARG A 140 -1.11 11.41 -7.38
C ARG A 140 -2.35 11.18 -6.49
N GLU A 141 -2.88 9.97 -6.51
CA GLU A 141 -3.95 9.53 -5.60
C GLU A 141 -3.38 9.22 -4.20
N LEU A 142 -2.13 8.75 -4.14
CA LEU A 142 -1.36 8.57 -2.92
C LEU A 142 -0.19 9.54 -2.88
N GLU A 143 0.15 9.97 -1.69
CA GLU A 143 1.31 10.82 -1.46
C GLU A 143 2.60 10.01 -1.47
N LEU A 144 2.59 8.91 -0.73
CA LEU A 144 3.70 7.98 -0.56
C LEU A 144 3.27 6.56 -0.86
N GLY A 145 4.14 5.80 -1.50
CA GLY A 145 4.01 4.36 -1.66
C GLY A 145 5.17 3.63 -0.99
N ILE A 146 4.92 2.59 -0.19
CA ILE A 146 5.95 1.71 0.36
C ILE A 146 5.83 0.36 -0.32
N VAL A 147 6.81 0.01 -1.15
CA VAL A 147 6.67 -1.12 -2.08
C VAL A 147 7.87 -2.07 -2.02
N GLY A 148 7.61 -3.36 -2.23
CA GLY A 148 8.61 -4.42 -2.20
C GLY A 148 9.47 -4.53 -3.47
N ALA A 149 9.21 -3.71 -4.49
CA ALA A 149 10.02 -3.68 -5.71
C ALA A 149 9.91 -2.32 -6.40
N ALA A 150 11.03 -1.79 -6.90
CA ALA A 150 11.03 -0.61 -7.76
C ALA A 150 10.59 -1.02 -9.17
N ARG A 151 9.53 -0.40 -9.68
CA ARG A 151 9.00 -0.63 -11.02
C ARG A 151 9.39 0.52 -11.95
N ARG A 152 9.69 0.22 -13.22
CA ARG A 152 9.95 1.27 -14.21
C ARG A 152 8.67 2.09 -14.45
N GLN A 153 8.58 3.25 -13.79
CA GLN A 153 7.51 4.22 -13.96
C GLN A 153 8.11 5.62 -14.07
N ARG A 154 7.91 6.26 -15.24
CA ARG A 154 8.56 7.56 -15.55
C ARG A 154 8.15 8.67 -14.56
N ALA A 155 6.91 8.64 -14.09
CA ALA A 155 6.35 9.65 -13.21
C ALA A 155 6.69 9.43 -11.72
N VAL A 156 7.33 8.31 -11.35
CA VAL A 156 7.64 7.95 -9.97
C VAL A 156 9.15 7.91 -9.75
N ALA A 157 9.59 8.44 -8.62
CA ALA A 157 10.91 8.26 -8.07
C ALA A 157 10.86 7.17 -6.98
N PHE A 158 11.88 6.33 -6.94
CA PHE A 158 12.03 5.30 -5.93
C PHE A 158 13.28 5.58 -5.11
N GLU A 159 13.13 5.58 -3.80
CA GLU A 159 14.22 5.76 -2.84
C GLU A 159 14.35 4.49 -2.00
N PRO A 160 15.56 3.97 -1.74
CA PRO A 160 15.76 2.87 -0.80
C PRO A 160 15.20 3.24 0.57
N PHE A 161 14.48 2.29 1.20
CA PHE A 161 13.91 2.49 2.52
C PHE A 161 14.56 1.59 3.56
N PHE A 162 14.32 0.30 3.49
CA PHE A 162 14.99 -0.70 4.32
C PHE A 162 15.19 -2.02 3.60
N THR A 163 16.09 -2.85 4.12
CA THR A 163 16.34 -4.19 3.61
C THR A 163 15.49 -5.20 4.37
N ASP A 164 14.87 -6.12 3.65
CA ASP A 164 14.09 -7.24 4.17
C ASP A 164 14.74 -8.55 3.73
N GLU A 165 14.82 -9.51 4.64
CA GLU A 165 15.33 -10.86 4.37
C GLU A 165 14.15 -11.79 4.08
N VAL A 166 14.19 -12.48 2.95
CA VAL A 166 13.25 -13.54 2.61
C VAL A 166 13.91 -14.89 2.96
N ILE A 167 13.19 -15.75 3.63
CA ILE A 167 13.64 -17.10 4.03
C ILE A 167 12.77 -18.17 3.35
N LEU A 168 13.27 -19.39 3.28
CA LEU A 168 12.45 -20.55 3.04
C LEU A 168 11.89 -21.01 4.39
N ALA A 169 10.59 -20.76 4.62
CA ALA A 169 9.89 -21.20 5.82
C ALA A 169 9.31 -22.60 5.62
N CYS A 170 9.38 -23.43 6.64
CA CYS A 170 8.87 -24.79 6.65
C CYS A 170 8.30 -25.18 8.02
N PRO A 171 7.49 -26.25 8.13
CA PRO A 171 7.11 -26.81 9.41
C PRO A 171 8.33 -27.22 10.24
N PRO A 172 8.30 -27.16 11.59
CA PRO A 172 9.45 -27.52 12.43
C PRO A 172 9.95 -28.96 12.24
N ALA A 173 9.04 -29.89 11.93
CA ALA A 173 9.38 -31.30 11.67
C ALA A 173 9.80 -31.58 10.21
N HIS A 174 9.84 -30.56 9.35
CA HIS A 174 10.19 -30.71 7.94
C HIS A 174 11.69 -31.04 7.79
N PRO A 175 12.08 -31.92 6.84
CA PRO A 175 13.50 -32.28 6.62
C PRO A 175 14.42 -31.09 6.32
N PHE A 176 13.89 -29.96 5.91
CA PHE A 176 14.65 -28.74 5.61
C PHE A 176 14.92 -27.87 6.83
N ALA A 177 14.21 -28.05 7.94
CA ALA A 177 14.32 -27.19 9.13
C ALA A 177 15.78 -27.07 9.60
N GLY A 178 16.26 -25.82 9.69
CA GLY A 178 17.61 -25.47 10.13
C GLY A 178 18.73 -25.82 9.13
N ARG A 179 18.41 -26.30 7.93
CA ARG A 179 19.39 -26.74 6.94
C ARG A 179 19.63 -25.74 5.81
N SER A 180 20.77 -25.92 5.14
CA SER A 180 21.06 -25.35 3.83
C SER A 180 20.68 -26.35 2.75
N VAL A 181 19.68 -25.99 1.93
CA VAL A 181 18.99 -26.86 0.97
C VAL A 181 19.45 -26.54 -0.44
N PRO A 182 19.92 -27.47 -1.23
CA PRO A 182 20.12 -27.29 -2.67
C PRO A 182 18.81 -27.00 -3.38
N LEU A 183 18.87 -26.20 -4.46
CA LEU A 183 17.66 -25.75 -5.17
C LEU A 183 16.82 -26.90 -5.74
N ASP A 184 17.46 -27.95 -6.21
CA ASP A 184 16.84 -29.16 -6.77
C ASP A 184 16.07 -29.98 -5.71
N GLU A 185 16.46 -29.90 -4.44
CA GLU A 185 15.70 -30.55 -3.36
C GLU A 185 14.35 -29.92 -3.11
N LEU A 186 14.13 -28.65 -3.52
CA LEU A 186 12.84 -27.96 -3.34
C LEU A 186 11.69 -28.63 -4.10
N GLN A 187 11.97 -29.44 -5.10
CA GLN A 187 10.97 -30.21 -5.83
C GLN A 187 10.45 -31.43 -5.04
N ALA A 188 11.12 -31.80 -3.93
CA ALA A 188 10.78 -32.98 -3.14
C ALA A 188 9.54 -32.82 -2.24
N GLY A 189 8.97 -31.61 -2.15
CA GLY A 189 7.80 -31.36 -1.30
C GLY A 189 6.89 -30.26 -1.87
N PRO A 190 5.68 -30.11 -1.31
CA PRO A 190 4.77 -29.08 -1.78
C PRO A 190 5.29 -27.67 -1.50
N LEU A 191 5.46 -26.88 -2.57
CA LEU A 191 5.82 -25.48 -2.49
C LEU A 191 4.54 -24.62 -2.55
N VAL A 192 4.38 -23.75 -1.55
CA VAL A 192 3.33 -22.73 -1.50
C VAL A 192 3.92 -21.41 -1.96
N VAL A 193 3.25 -20.73 -2.88
CA VAL A 193 3.73 -19.44 -3.42
C VAL A 193 2.70 -18.33 -3.26
N MET A 194 3.18 -17.11 -3.17
CA MET A 194 2.33 -15.93 -3.27
C MET A 194 1.76 -15.78 -4.67
N GLN A 195 0.59 -15.16 -4.78
CA GLN A 195 -0.04 -14.82 -6.07
C GLN A 195 0.88 -13.99 -6.96
N GLU A 196 0.60 -14.02 -8.24
CA GLU A 196 1.27 -13.19 -9.25
C GLU A 196 1.16 -11.69 -8.90
N GLY A 197 2.24 -10.93 -9.10
CA GLY A 197 2.31 -9.52 -8.70
C GLY A 197 2.77 -9.26 -7.27
N ALA A 198 2.81 -10.27 -6.39
CA ALA A 198 3.37 -10.12 -5.05
C ALA A 198 4.89 -9.88 -5.11
N GLY A 199 5.39 -8.94 -4.31
CA GLY A 199 6.80 -8.53 -4.33
C GLY A 199 7.78 -9.65 -3.95
N VAL A 200 7.40 -10.56 -3.02
CA VAL A 200 8.21 -11.74 -2.67
C VAL A 200 8.30 -12.69 -3.86
N ARG A 201 7.16 -13.00 -4.51
CA ARG A 201 7.16 -13.88 -5.68
C ARG A 201 8.03 -13.32 -6.80
N GLN A 202 7.88 -12.04 -7.12
CA GLN A 202 8.69 -11.40 -8.16
C GLN A 202 10.19 -11.51 -7.86
N MET A 203 10.57 -11.25 -6.62
CA MET A 203 11.96 -11.36 -6.18
C MET A 203 12.48 -12.80 -6.35
N ILE A 204 11.73 -13.81 -5.92
CA ILE A 204 12.10 -15.21 -6.07
C ILE A 204 12.22 -15.60 -7.56
N GLU A 205 11.29 -15.18 -8.41
CA GLU A 205 11.36 -15.42 -9.85
C GLU A 205 12.60 -14.78 -10.49
N ASP A 206 12.99 -13.58 -10.03
CA ASP A 206 14.19 -12.90 -10.53
C ASP A 206 15.48 -13.60 -10.05
N GLU A 207 15.55 -14.03 -8.80
CA GLU A 207 16.69 -14.78 -8.26
C GLU A 207 16.84 -16.17 -8.93
N LEU A 208 15.74 -16.91 -9.07
CA LEU A 208 15.74 -18.17 -9.80
C LEU A 208 16.22 -18.00 -11.24
N ARG A 209 15.78 -16.93 -11.92
CA ARG A 209 16.20 -16.64 -13.30
C ARG A 209 17.70 -16.33 -13.37
N ARG A 210 18.27 -15.62 -12.40
CA ARG A 210 19.73 -15.37 -12.29
C ARG A 210 20.50 -16.66 -12.08
N ALA A 211 19.93 -17.60 -11.31
CA ALA A 211 20.50 -18.93 -11.10
C ALA A 211 20.27 -19.91 -12.28
N GLY A 212 19.59 -19.46 -13.36
CA GLY A 212 19.30 -20.30 -14.54
C GLY A 212 18.05 -21.16 -14.43
N HIS A 213 17.19 -20.90 -13.44
CA HIS A 213 15.98 -21.65 -13.14
C HIS A 213 14.70 -20.81 -13.30
N ARG A 214 13.55 -21.49 -13.23
CA ARG A 214 12.23 -20.83 -13.27
C ARG A 214 11.35 -21.38 -12.13
N LEU A 215 10.51 -20.52 -11.55
CA LEU A 215 9.62 -20.91 -10.45
C LEU A 215 8.72 -22.10 -10.81
N ARG A 216 8.24 -22.19 -12.05
CA ARG A 216 7.43 -23.32 -12.53
C ARG A 216 8.16 -24.68 -12.48
N GLU A 217 9.48 -24.69 -12.53
CA GLU A 217 10.30 -25.91 -12.44
C GLU A 217 10.31 -26.49 -11.02
N LEU A 218 10.01 -25.65 -10.02
CA LEU A 218 9.80 -26.08 -8.63
C LEU A 218 8.38 -26.64 -8.37
N ALA A 219 7.54 -26.74 -9.41
CA ALA A 219 6.19 -27.28 -9.37
C ALA A 219 5.35 -26.77 -8.16
N PRO A 220 5.05 -25.45 -8.07
CA PRO A 220 4.24 -24.92 -6.97
C PRO A 220 2.91 -25.65 -6.85
N ALA A 221 2.59 -26.12 -5.63
CA ALA A 221 1.40 -26.90 -5.35
C ALA A 221 0.18 -26.00 -5.01
N LEU A 222 0.44 -24.85 -4.40
CA LEU A 222 -0.60 -23.86 -4.06
C LEU A 222 -0.12 -22.45 -4.39
N GLU A 223 -1.06 -21.62 -4.87
CA GLU A 223 -0.91 -20.19 -5.04
C GLU A 223 -1.93 -19.47 -4.16
N LEU A 224 -1.47 -18.59 -3.24
CA LEU A 224 -2.32 -17.91 -2.27
C LEU A 224 -2.11 -16.39 -2.33
N GLY A 225 -3.21 -15.62 -2.21
CA GLY A 225 -3.21 -14.17 -2.40
C GLY A 225 -2.69 -13.37 -1.21
N LEU A 226 -2.77 -13.91 0.00
CA LEU A 226 -2.40 -13.20 1.22
C LEU A 226 -1.22 -13.87 1.90
N GLN A 227 -0.28 -13.07 2.40
CA GLN A 227 0.88 -13.54 3.17
C GLN A 227 0.47 -14.33 4.41
N GLU A 228 -0.62 -13.92 5.07
CA GLU A 228 -1.25 -14.62 6.17
C GLU A 228 -1.68 -16.05 5.81
N SER A 229 -2.31 -16.22 4.64
CA SER A 229 -2.75 -17.52 4.15
C SER A 229 -1.58 -18.45 3.86
N VAL A 230 -0.50 -17.90 3.28
CA VAL A 230 0.74 -18.66 3.02
C VAL A 230 1.39 -19.11 4.34
N ARG A 231 1.49 -18.22 5.32
CA ARG A 231 1.98 -18.51 6.67
C ARG A 231 1.17 -19.64 7.33
N SER A 232 -0.15 -19.50 7.31
CA SER A 232 -1.06 -20.51 7.90
C SER A 232 -0.96 -21.88 7.24
N ALA A 233 -0.74 -21.93 5.92
CA ALA A 233 -0.54 -23.20 5.22
C ALA A 233 0.75 -23.92 5.71
N VAL A 234 1.84 -23.17 5.91
CA VAL A 234 3.09 -23.73 6.45
C VAL A 234 2.92 -24.20 7.89
N GLN A 235 2.27 -23.39 8.74
CA GLN A 235 1.97 -23.77 10.13
C GLN A 235 1.10 -25.04 10.22
N ALA A 236 0.17 -25.22 9.27
CA ALA A 236 -0.65 -26.42 9.17
C ALA A 236 0.11 -27.66 8.63
N GLY A 237 1.40 -27.53 8.33
CA GLY A 237 2.22 -28.63 7.86
C GLY A 237 2.14 -28.92 6.36
N TYR A 238 1.55 -28.03 5.56
CA TYR A 238 1.30 -28.30 4.13
C TYR A 238 2.54 -28.18 3.25
N GLY A 239 3.67 -27.78 3.72
CA GLY A 239 4.87 -27.70 2.89
C GLY A 239 5.71 -26.46 3.19
N VAL A 240 6.41 -25.95 2.18
CA VAL A 240 7.39 -24.86 2.35
C VAL A 240 7.01 -23.64 1.54
N THR A 241 7.51 -22.46 1.94
CA THR A 241 7.26 -21.20 1.23
C THR A 241 8.43 -20.25 1.36
N PHE A 242 8.57 -19.37 0.38
CA PHE A 242 9.42 -18.19 0.51
C PHE A 242 8.60 -17.03 1.12
N ILE A 243 9.05 -16.52 2.25
CA ILE A 243 8.35 -15.48 3.00
C ILE A 243 9.36 -14.55 3.68
N SER A 244 8.96 -13.28 3.93
CA SER A 244 9.77 -12.37 4.74
C SER A 244 9.99 -12.96 6.14
N ARG A 245 11.24 -12.95 6.62
CA ARG A 245 11.60 -13.37 7.97
C ARG A 245 10.82 -12.58 9.03
N ARG A 246 10.67 -11.27 8.83
CA ARG A 246 9.90 -10.40 9.74
C ARG A 246 8.43 -10.80 9.83
N ALA A 247 7.85 -11.34 8.74
CA ALA A 247 6.44 -11.75 8.72
C ALA A 247 6.14 -13.02 9.52
N VAL A 248 7.16 -13.78 9.89
CA VAL A 248 7.07 -15.06 10.64
C VAL A 248 7.96 -15.04 11.88
N GLU A 249 8.38 -13.86 12.33
CA GLU A 249 9.30 -13.72 13.46
C GLU A 249 8.73 -14.28 14.75
N ALA A 250 7.45 -14.07 15.02
CA ALA A 250 6.75 -14.62 16.17
C ALA A 250 6.67 -16.15 16.12
N GLU A 251 6.40 -16.73 14.94
CA GLU A 251 6.33 -18.16 14.71
C GLU A 251 7.70 -18.84 14.79
N LEU A 252 8.75 -18.17 14.31
CA LEU A 252 10.13 -18.64 14.47
C LEU A 252 10.51 -18.66 15.94
N ALA A 253 10.20 -17.59 16.69
CA ALA A 253 10.46 -17.51 18.13
C ALA A 253 9.66 -18.56 18.93
N ALA A 254 8.41 -18.81 18.53
CA ALA A 254 7.54 -19.82 19.15
C ALA A 254 7.88 -21.27 18.71
N GLY A 255 8.75 -21.45 17.70
CA GLY A 255 9.08 -22.76 17.13
C GLY A 255 7.93 -23.43 16.38
N THR A 256 6.92 -22.68 15.93
CA THR A 256 5.79 -23.17 15.12
C THR A 256 6.07 -23.15 13.62
N ILE A 257 7.09 -22.39 13.20
CA ILE A 257 7.71 -22.41 11.87
C ILE A 257 9.22 -22.54 12.08
N ALA A 258 9.89 -23.20 11.16
CA ALA A 258 11.34 -23.25 11.07
C ALA A 258 11.80 -22.59 9.76
N GLU A 259 13.05 -22.13 9.74
CA GLU A 259 13.68 -21.60 8.53
C GLU A 259 14.67 -22.58 7.92
N ALA A 260 14.83 -22.48 6.62
CA ALA A 260 15.90 -23.11 5.86
C ALA A 260 16.57 -22.08 4.94
N ARG A 261 17.83 -22.30 4.61
CA ARG A 261 18.54 -21.50 3.59
C ARG A 261 18.53 -22.22 2.26
N VAL A 262 18.33 -21.50 1.16
CA VAL A 262 18.45 -22.09 -0.18
C VAL A 262 19.80 -21.72 -0.76
N GLN A 263 20.56 -22.72 -1.18
CA GLN A 263 21.90 -22.53 -1.75
C GLN A 263 21.81 -21.82 -3.10
N GLY A 264 22.70 -20.85 -3.33
CA GLY A 264 22.81 -20.17 -4.61
C GLY A 264 21.78 -19.06 -4.87
N LEU A 265 20.89 -18.76 -3.91
CA LEU A 265 19.97 -17.63 -4.00
C LEU A 265 20.36 -16.54 -3.00
N ASP A 266 20.36 -15.28 -3.46
CA ASP A 266 20.42 -14.10 -2.60
C ASP A 266 18.99 -13.65 -2.30
N LEU A 267 18.54 -13.89 -1.07
CA LEU A 267 17.16 -13.64 -0.65
C LEU A 267 17.00 -12.32 0.12
N ALA A 268 18.00 -11.45 0.09
CA ALA A 268 17.87 -10.07 0.56
C ALA A 268 17.16 -9.20 -0.47
N ARG A 269 16.18 -8.40 -0.03
CA ARG A 269 15.46 -7.48 -0.90
C ARG A 269 15.41 -6.07 -0.33
N GLN A 270 15.43 -5.09 -1.23
CA GLN A 270 15.23 -3.71 -0.88
C GLN A 270 13.73 -3.38 -0.88
N ILE A 271 13.25 -2.78 0.20
CA ILE A 271 11.95 -2.09 0.24
C ILE A 271 12.17 -0.64 -0.14
N TRP A 272 11.22 -0.08 -0.88
CA TRP A 272 11.33 1.22 -1.52
C TRP A 272 10.22 2.17 -1.09
N ILE A 273 10.57 3.45 -0.96
CA ILE A 273 9.59 4.53 -0.95
C ILE A 273 9.39 4.99 -2.39
N ALA A 274 8.15 5.02 -2.84
CA ALA A 274 7.72 5.53 -4.14
C ALA A 274 7.08 6.91 -3.95
N ARG A 275 7.52 7.90 -4.74
CA ARG A 275 7.00 9.27 -4.73
C ARG A 275 6.75 9.76 -6.15
N ALA A 276 5.72 10.59 -6.34
CA ALA A 276 5.50 11.25 -7.62
C ALA A 276 6.63 12.28 -7.90
N LYS A 277 7.25 12.22 -9.07
CA LYS A 277 8.25 13.20 -9.47
C LYS A 277 7.63 14.59 -9.59
N GLY A 278 8.39 15.61 -9.19
CA GLY A 278 7.97 17.01 -9.27
C GLY A 278 6.86 17.39 -8.30
N ARG A 279 6.69 16.63 -7.22
CA ARG A 279 5.85 16.97 -6.08
C ARG A 279 6.68 16.81 -4.81
N SER A 280 6.72 17.85 -3.98
CA SER A 280 7.18 17.72 -2.60
C SER A 280 6.11 17.00 -1.78
N PRO A 281 6.48 16.10 -0.89
CA PRO A 281 5.55 15.52 0.07
C PRO A 281 4.96 16.62 0.98
N SER A 282 3.85 16.31 1.63
CA SER A 282 3.35 17.14 2.72
C SER A 282 4.34 17.14 3.90
N ARG A 283 4.19 18.08 4.81
CA ARG A 283 4.98 18.13 6.04
C ARG A 283 4.83 16.82 6.84
N ALA A 284 3.62 16.26 6.91
CA ALA A 284 3.37 14.96 7.54
C ALA A 284 4.08 13.81 6.81
N GLY A 285 4.10 13.83 5.47
CA GLY A 285 4.80 12.83 4.67
C GLY A 285 6.32 12.89 4.84
N GLU A 286 6.90 14.08 4.85
CA GLU A 286 8.34 14.26 5.09
C GLU A 286 8.73 13.84 6.51
N ALA A 287 7.96 14.27 7.51
CA ALA A 287 8.17 13.90 8.90
C ALA A 287 8.07 12.39 9.12
N PHE A 288 7.07 11.73 8.51
CA PHE A 288 6.95 10.28 8.58
C PHE A 288 8.15 9.56 7.98
N VAL A 289 8.63 10.00 6.82
CA VAL A 289 9.79 9.34 6.18
C VAL A 289 11.07 9.54 7.00
N ALA A 290 11.29 10.73 7.57
CA ALA A 290 12.42 10.99 8.47
C ALA A 290 12.34 10.09 9.70
N PHE A 291 11.18 10.10 10.38
CA PHE A 291 10.87 9.25 11.54
C PHE A 291 11.13 7.76 11.29
N ALA A 292 10.61 7.25 10.17
CA ALA A 292 10.69 5.84 9.84
C ALA A 292 12.12 5.38 9.49
N ARG A 293 12.95 6.27 8.90
CA ARG A 293 14.36 5.98 8.62
C ARG A 293 15.23 5.87 9.86
N GLU A 294 14.86 6.55 10.95
CA GLU A 294 15.58 6.47 12.22
C GLU A 294 15.30 5.18 13.00
N ARG A 295 14.22 4.45 12.65
CA ARG A 295 13.74 3.27 13.38
C ARG A 295 13.93 1.93 12.64
N LEU A 296 14.38 1.95 11.42
CA LEU A 296 14.60 0.77 10.57
C LEU A 296 16.06 0.50 10.30
#